data_65c5c3c09cd3fa6ca7713e349ce64958
#
_entry.id   65c5c3c09cd3fa6ca7713e349ce64958
#
_cell.length_a   1.000
_cell.length_b   1.000
_cell.length_c   1.000
_cell.angle_alpha   90.00
_cell.angle_beta   90.00
_cell.angle_gamma   90.00
#
_symmetry.space_group_name_H-M   'P 1'
#
loop_
_entity.id
_entity.type
_entity.pdbx_description
1 polymer ?
#
loop_
_entity_poly.entity_id
_entity_poly.type
_entity_poly.pdbx_seq_one_letter_code
_entity_poly.pdbx_strand_id
1 'polypeptide(L)'
;KADKSYLSSKKIISKWHNVSRCKYAITPRFAITSTPELMEVSQTLCAENQSCYVQTHLSENIDEIKTTLELFPDQKDYLSIYDKYKLLSNKTLLAHSIHLEMNEIERMKETKSIAVHCPTSNLFLGSGLFKFKELEEKGVRTAIATDVGGGTSFSMLRTLDEAYKIQQLGNYSLNPLASYFWSTMGNAECLGLQDQIGTIKTGNYADLIVLNSKSTPLMRHRMEKCKTIEEELFILQTLGDDRAIDSVFIAVSYTHLRAHET
;
A
#
# COMPACT_ATOMS: atom_id res chain seq x y z
N LYS A 1 12.08 -6.18 26.89
CA LYS A 1 11.05 -6.25 25.82
C LYS A 1 11.71 -6.26 24.44
N ALA A 2 12.70 -5.40 24.17
CA ALA A 2 13.42 -5.31 22.90
C ALA A 2 14.07 -6.64 22.50
N ASP A 3 14.84 -7.28 23.36
CA ASP A 3 15.46 -8.58 23.10
C ASP A 3 14.45 -9.68 22.72
N LYS A 4 13.29 -9.71 23.41
CA LYS A 4 12.23 -10.65 23.10
C LYS A 4 11.67 -10.37 21.70
N SER A 5 11.48 -9.11 21.34
CA SER A 5 11.02 -8.70 20.01
C SER A 5 12.02 -9.11 18.94
N TYR A 6 13.31 -8.84 19.14
CA TYR A 6 14.39 -9.28 18.25
C TYR A 6 14.38 -10.78 18.01
N LEU A 7 14.45 -11.58 19.08
CA LEU A 7 14.50 -13.05 18.98
C LEU A 7 13.25 -13.63 18.30
N SER A 8 12.07 -13.09 18.61
CA SER A 8 10.81 -13.52 18.00
C SER A 8 10.79 -13.21 16.50
N SER A 9 11.18 -12.00 16.10
CA SER A 9 11.24 -11.59 14.70
C SER A 9 12.27 -12.42 13.93
N LYS A 10 13.48 -12.61 14.48
CA LYS A 10 14.53 -13.43 13.88
C LYS A 10 14.07 -14.87 13.63
N LYS A 11 13.36 -15.48 14.58
CA LYS A 11 12.78 -16.81 14.44
C LYS A 11 11.74 -16.85 13.30
N ILE A 12 10.88 -15.84 13.17
CA ILE A 12 9.86 -15.77 12.11
C ILE A 12 10.51 -15.52 10.76
N ILE A 13 11.50 -14.64 10.68
CA ILE A 13 12.27 -14.39 9.46
C ILE A 13 12.89 -15.69 8.96
N SER A 14 13.64 -16.40 9.82
CA SER A 14 14.29 -17.66 9.44
C SER A 14 13.31 -18.77 9.03
N LYS A 15 12.09 -18.74 9.55
CA LYS A 15 11.06 -19.71 9.24
C LYS A 15 10.32 -19.44 7.93
N TRP A 16 10.10 -18.17 7.59
CA TRP A 16 9.14 -17.81 6.53
C TRP A 16 9.71 -16.96 5.40
N HIS A 17 10.75 -16.14 5.66
CA HIS A 17 11.26 -15.25 4.64
C HIS A 17 11.91 -16.03 3.50
N ASN A 18 11.47 -15.79 2.27
CA ASN A 18 11.88 -16.51 1.07
C ASN A 18 11.52 -18.02 1.05
N VAL A 19 10.63 -18.46 1.92
CA VAL A 19 10.07 -19.83 1.84
C VAL A 19 8.89 -19.79 0.87
N SER A 20 9.01 -20.49 -0.25
CA SER A 20 8.06 -20.36 -1.36
C SER A 20 7.91 -18.89 -1.79
N ARG A 21 6.70 -18.35 -1.77
CA ARG A 21 6.39 -16.95 -2.13
C ARG A 21 6.29 -16.01 -0.93
N CYS A 22 6.56 -16.52 0.29
CA CYS A 22 6.46 -15.70 1.49
C CYS A 22 7.62 -14.71 1.60
N LYS A 23 7.28 -13.47 1.94
CA LYS A 23 8.23 -12.40 2.26
C LYS A 23 7.93 -11.87 3.66
N TYR A 24 8.96 -11.45 4.36
CA TYR A 24 8.82 -10.84 5.67
C TYR A 24 9.00 -9.33 5.58
N ALA A 25 8.18 -8.58 6.30
CA ALA A 25 8.34 -7.16 6.50
C ALA A 25 8.68 -6.89 7.97
N ILE A 26 9.80 -6.22 8.22
CA ILE A 26 10.18 -5.72 9.54
C ILE A 26 9.28 -4.52 9.79
N THR A 27 8.45 -4.61 10.84
CA THR A 27 7.34 -3.67 11.04
C THR A 27 7.43 -3.01 12.42
N PRO A 28 8.28 -1.98 12.61
CA PRO A 28 8.04 -1.02 13.68
C PRO A 28 6.71 -0.34 13.35
N ARG A 29 5.70 -0.52 14.20
CA ARG A 29 4.33 -0.08 13.83
C ARG A 29 4.30 1.39 13.40
N PHE A 30 4.81 2.29 14.21
CA PHE A 30 5.19 3.67 13.88
C PHE A 30 6.03 4.27 15.01
N ALA A 31 6.71 5.40 14.74
CA ALA A 31 7.65 5.99 15.69
C ALA A 31 6.97 6.36 17.02
N ILE A 32 5.77 6.94 16.99
CA ILE A 32 5.00 7.34 18.19
C ILE A 32 4.76 6.17 19.18
N THR A 33 4.73 4.93 18.71
CA THR A 33 4.51 3.73 19.56
C THR A 33 5.76 2.88 19.75
N SER A 34 6.90 3.33 19.25
CA SER A 34 8.16 2.60 19.28
C SER A 34 9.17 3.33 20.17
N THR A 35 9.76 2.61 21.11
CA THR A 35 10.87 3.16 21.88
C THR A 35 12.17 3.16 21.06
N PRO A 36 13.19 3.99 21.42
CA PRO A 36 14.49 3.97 20.75
C PRO A 36 15.08 2.56 20.64
N GLU A 37 14.97 1.74 21.67
CA GLU A 37 15.50 0.38 21.69
C GLU A 37 14.76 -0.55 20.70
N LEU A 38 13.44 -0.33 20.46
CA LEU A 38 12.69 -1.07 19.44
C LEU A 38 13.06 -0.63 18.02
N MET A 39 13.40 0.64 17.86
CA MET A 39 13.92 1.16 16.58
C MET A 39 15.32 0.59 16.29
N GLU A 40 16.19 0.48 17.30
CA GLU A 40 17.50 -0.19 17.19
C GLU A 40 17.38 -1.68 16.86
N VAL A 41 16.39 -2.38 17.42
CA VAL A 41 16.05 -3.76 17.04
C VAL A 41 15.66 -3.83 15.56
N SER A 42 14.84 -2.90 15.09
CA SER A 42 14.43 -2.85 13.67
C SER A 42 15.63 -2.59 12.76
N GLN A 43 16.53 -1.68 13.15
CA GLN A 43 17.78 -1.41 12.45
C GLN A 43 18.66 -2.66 12.35
N THR A 44 18.85 -3.38 13.48
CA THR A 44 19.66 -4.60 13.54
C THR A 44 19.06 -5.68 12.64
N LEU A 45 17.75 -5.90 12.71
CA LEU A 45 17.06 -6.88 11.86
C LEU A 45 17.20 -6.55 10.38
N CYS A 46 17.12 -5.26 9.99
CA CYS A 46 17.33 -4.81 8.62
C CYS A 46 18.77 -5.06 8.16
N ALA A 47 19.76 -4.76 9.00
CA ALA A 47 21.17 -4.98 8.68
C ALA A 47 21.50 -6.47 8.48
N GLU A 48 20.92 -7.34 9.30
CA GLU A 48 21.08 -8.79 9.21
C GLU A 48 20.29 -9.43 8.05
N ASN A 49 19.20 -8.79 7.59
CA ASN A 49 18.24 -9.36 6.63
C ASN A 49 17.88 -8.35 5.53
N GLN A 50 18.85 -7.94 4.73
CA GLN A 50 18.71 -6.90 3.70
C GLN A 50 17.68 -7.21 2.60
N SER A 51 17.24 -8.46 2.47
CA SER A 51 16.18 -8.88 1.55
C SER A 51 14.77 -8.68 2.09
N CYS A 52 14.59 -8.47 3.39
CA CYS A 52 13.30 -8.15 4.00
C CYS A 52 12.81 -6.75 3.59
N TYR A 53 11.50 -6.60 3.60
CA TYR A 53 10.87 -5.27 3.52
C TYR A 53 10.88 -4.59 4.88
N VAL A 54 10.70 -3.27 4.88
CA VAL A 54 10.31 -2.48 6.04
C VAL A 54 8.92 -1.93 5.79
N GLN A 55 8.04 -1.98 6.79
CA GLN A 55 6.71 -1.39 6.72
C GLN A 55 6.44 -0.60 8.00
N THR A 56 6.00 0.64 7.83
CA THR A 56 5.65 1.52 8.96
C THR A 56 4.68 2.61 8.52
N HIS A 57 4.12 3.36 9.48
CA HIS A 57 3.30 4.53 9.23
C HIS A 57 4.18 5.78 9.15
N LEU A 58 3.78 6.75 8.33
CA LEU A 58 4.47 8.03 8.22
C LEU A 58 3.46 9.16 7.98
N SER A 59 3.50 10.17 8.83
CA SER A 59 2.85 11.47 8.63
C SER A 59 1.39 11.35 8.20
N GLU A 60 0.62 10.52 8.94
CA GLU A 60 -0.80 10.29 8.69
C GLU A 60 -1.64 11.45 9.21
N ASN A 61 -1.34 11.96 10.41
CA ASN A 61 -2.13 12.96 11.10
C ASN A 61 -1.23 14.04 11.70
N ILE A 62 -1.70 15.30 11.72
CA ILE A 62 -0.93 16.45 12.23
C ILE A 62 -0.60 16.29 13.72
N ASP A 63 -1.55 15.83 14.54
CA ASP A 63 -1.33 15.64 15.97
C ASP A 63 -0.37 14.46 16.24
N GLU A 64 -0.42 13.43 15.41
CA GLU A 64 0.56 12.33 15.42
C GLU A 64 1.97 12.85 15.15
N ILE A 65 2.15 13.66 14.11
CA ILE A 65 3.47 14.25 13.76
C ILE A 65 4.00 15.07 14.94
N LYS A 66 3.18 15.96 15.49
CA LYS A 66 3.55 16.81 16.63
C LYS A 66 3.99 15.96 17.82
N THR A 67 3.18 15.00 18.23
CA THR A 67 3.49 14.12 19.37
C THR A 67 4.76 13.28 19.10
N THR A 68 4.93 12.82 17.88
CA THR A 68 6.13 12.05 17.49
C THR A 68 7.40 12.90 17.61
N LEU A 69 7.37 14.16 17.17
CA LEU A 69 8.52 15.07 17.29
C LEU A 69 8.79 15.50 18.73
N GLU A 70 7.78 15.55 19.58
CA GLU A 70 7.97 15.72 21.03
C GLU A 70 8.70 14.52 21.67
N LEU A 71 8.47 13.30 21.17
CA LEU A 71 9.15 12.07 21.63
C LEU A 71 10.57 11.93 21.06
N PHE A 72 10.86 12.55 19.94
CA PHE A 72 12.14 12.52 19.23
C PHE A 72 12.65 13.94 18.94
N PRO A 73 12.95 14.74 20.00
CA PRO A 73 13.21 16.18 19.86
C PRO A 73 14.52 16.51 19.13
N ASP A 74 15.40 15.56 18.94
CA ASP A 74 16.64 15.67 18.17
C ASP A 74 16.45 15.47 16.68
N GLN A 75 15.23 15.16 16.22
CA GLN A 75 14.90 14.96 14.81
C GLN A 75 14.18 16.18 14.23
N LYS A 76 14.53 16.52 12.99
CA LYS A 76 13.98 17.70 12.28
C LYS A 76 12.57 17.47 11.70
N ASP A 77 12.24 16.23 11.36
CA ASP A 77 10.98 15.80 10.77
C ASP A 77 10.70 14.33 11.11
N TYR A 78 9.51 13.85 10.76
CA TYR A 78 9.10 12.48 11.09
C TYR A 78 9.92 11.43 10.34
N LEU A 79 10.19 11.64 9.04
CA LEU A 79 10.96 10.71 8.22
C LEU A 79 12.39 10.57 8.72
N SER A 80 12.99 11.65 9.26
CA SER A 80 14.35 11.65 9.79
C SER A 80 14.54 10.69 10.97
N ILE A 81 13.47 10.35 11.70
CA ILE A 81 13.48 9.32 12.73
C ILE A 81 13.82 7.96 12.10
N TYR A 82 13.14 7.58 11.03
CA TYR A 82 13.40 6.32 10.33
C TYR A 82 14.76 6.32 9.63
N ASP A 83 15.21 7.46 9.12
CA ASP A 83 16.53 7.61 8.52
C ASP A 83 17.66 7.42 9.53
N LYS A 84 17.54 8.00 10.72
CA LYS A 84 18.46 7.80 11.85
C LYS A 84 18.72 6.33 12.14
N TYR A 85 17.67 5.50 12.10
CA TYR A 85 17.77 4.06 12.33
C TYR A 85 18.01 3.24 11.05
N LYS A 86 18.38 3.89 9.93
CA LYS A 86 18.72 3.24 8.64
C LYS A 86 17.62 2.32 8.12
N LEU A 87 16.36 2.72 8.32
CA LEU A 87 15.20 1.95 7.87
C LEU A 87 14.72 2.34 6.48
N LEU A 88 15.29 3.40 5.87
CA LEU A 88 14.91 3.87 4.54
C LEU A 88 15.66 3.15 3.43
N SER A 89 14.94 2.60 2.49
CA SER A 89 15.48 1.91 1.31
C SER A 89 14.40 1.74 0.23
N ASN A 90 14.78 1.19 -0.91
CA ASN A 90 13.84 0.83 -1.99
C ASN A 90 12.87 -0.32 -1.64
N LYS A 91 12.95 -0.86 -0.42
CA LYS A 91 12.04 -1.87 0.15
C LYS A 91 11.24 -1.35 1.34
N THR A 92 11.28 -0.04 1.60
CA THR A 92 10.58 0.58 2.71
C THR A 92 9.24 1.13 2.26
N LEU A 93 8.18 0.62 2.87
CA LEU A 93 6.79 1.00 2.67
C LEU A 93 6.37 1.95 3.80
N LEU A 94 6.07 3.20 3.44
CA LEU A 94 5.69 4.26 4.35
C LEU A 94 4.20 4.55 4.17
N ALA A 95 3.38 3.94 5.04
CA ALA A 95 1.91 4.04 4.95
C ALA A 95 1.45 5.48 5.24
N HIS A 96 0.37 5.85 4.58
CA HIS A 96 -0.30 7.15 4.60
C HIS A 96 0.49 8.25 3.89
N SER A 97 1.62 8.73 4.41
CA SER A 97 2.48 9.75 3.77
C SER A 97 1.71 10.97 3.26
N ILE A 98 0.79 11.51 4.10
CA ILE A 98 -0.15 12.57 3.72
C ILE A 98 0.46 13.95 3.91
N HIS A 99 1.02 14.20 5.11
CA HIS A 99 1.50 15.50 5.56
C HIS A 99 3.03 15.58 5.46
N LEU A 100 3.55 15.31 4.25
CA LEU A 100 5.00 15.34 4.00
C LEU A 100 5.49 16.77 3.75
N GLU A 101 6.63 17.11 4.33
CA GLU A 101 7.40 18.29 4.01
C GLU A 101 8.30 18.04 2.78
N MET A 102 8.76 19.12 2.12
CA MET A 102 9.53 19.00 0.89
C MET A 102 10.85 18.20 1.07
N ASN A 103 11.53 18.41 2.19
CA ASN A 103 12.76 17.68 2.52
C ASN A 103 12.53 16.18 2.74
N GLU A 104 11.35 15.79 3.26
CA GLU A 104 10.95 14.38 3.40
C GLU A 104 10.70 13.76 2.02
N ILE A 105 10.00 14.48 1.14
CA ILE A 105 9.76 14.06 -0.26
C ILE A 105 11.09 13.85 -1.00
N GLU A 106 12.04 14.79 -0.90
CA GLU A 106 13.35 14.66 -1.50
C GLU A 106 14.11 13.45 -0.94
N ARG A 107 14.07 13.25 0.36
CA ARG A 107 14.71 12.11 1.01
C ARG A 107 14.07 10.77 0.62
N MET A 108 12.75 10.70 0.50
CA MET A 108 12.06 9.52 -0.02
C MET A 108 12.49 9.18 -1.45
N LYS A 109 12.63 10.19 -2.31
CA LYS A 109 13.15 10.01 -3.66
C LYS A 109 14.57 9.45 -3.67
N GLU A 110 15.48 10.02 -2.88
CA GLU A 110 16.89 9.59 -2.78
C GLU A 110 17.00 8.13 -2.32
N THR A 111 16.26 7.77 -1.28
CA THR A 111 16.24 6.41 -0.70
C THR A 111 15.41 5.43 -1.51
N LYS A 112 14.64 5.92 -2.49
CA LYS A 112 13.64 5.17 -3.25
C LYS A 112 12.58 4.52 -2.37
N SER A 113 12.32 5.08 -1.19
CA SER A 113 11.24 4.66 -0.30
C SER A 113 9.88 4.89 -0.96
N ILE A 114 8.87 4.14 -0.53
CA ILE A 114 7.58 4.06 -1.19
C ILE A 114 6.52 4.72 -0.31
N ALA A 115 5.84 5.73 -0.82
CA ALA A 115 4.65 6.29 -0.21
C ALA A 115 3.45 5.38 -0.50
N VAL A 116 2.76 4.88 0.53
CA VAL A 116 1.63 3.96 0.36
C VAL A 116 0.33 4.69 0.68
N HIS A 117 -0.48 4.91 -0.35
CA HIS A 117 -1.81 5.50 -0.20
C HIS A 117 -2.80 4.51 0.40
N CYS A 118 -3.47 4.91 1.48
CA CYS A 118 -4.49 4.11 2.20
C CYS A 118 -5.85 4.85 2.20
N PRO A 119 -6.51 4.99 1.04
CA PRO A 119 -7.62 5.94 0.87
C PRO A 119 -8.80 5.69 1.80
N THR A 120 -9.24 4.44 1.95
CA THR A 120 -10.40 4.11 2.81
C THR A 120 -10.14 4.42 4.27
N SER A 121 -8.93 4.18 4.76
CA SER A 121 -8.50 4.52 6.11
C SER A 121 -8.39 6.04 6.29
N ASN A 122 -7.70 6.71 5.38
CA ASN A 122 -7.47 8.16 5.49
C ASN A 122 -8.76 8.98 5.50
N LEU A 123 -9.77 8.55 4.71
CA LEU A 123 -11.10 9.19 4.74
C LEU A 123 -11.87 8.83 6.02
N PHE A 124 -11.86 7.58 6.43
CA PHE A 124 -12.59 7.12 7.61
C PHE A 124 -12.09 7.79 8.90
N LEU A 125 -10.77 7.94 9.03
CA LEU A 125 -10.13 8.56 10.19
C LEU A 125 -10.02 10.09 10.08
N GLY A 126 -10.32 10.66 8.91
CA GLY A 126 -10.17 12.11 8.66
C GLY A 126 -8.71 12.56 8.62
N SER A 127 -7.79 11.68 8.23
CA SER A 127 -6.34 11.95 8.25
C SER A 127 -5.93 13.03 7.24
N GLY A 128 -6.55 13.08 6.06
CA GLY A 128 -6.27 14.06 5.01
C GLY A 128 -6.27 13.47 3.60
N LEU A 129 -5.81 14.27 2.64
CA LEU A 129 -5.81 13.90 1.22
C LEU A 129 -4.39 13.57 0.75
N PHE A 130 -4.20 12.36 0.23
CA PHE A 130 -2.94 11.91 -0.34
C PHE A 130 -2.64 12.66 -1.66
N LYS A 131 -1.45 13.22 -1.79
CA LYS A 131 -1.06 14.08 -2.91
C LYS A 131 -0.35 13.27 -4.01
N PHE A 132 -1.07 12.34 -4.66
CA PHE A 132 -0.51 11.43 -5.66
C PHE A 132 0.27 12.16 -6.75
N LYS A 133 -0.36 13.15 -7.40
CA LYS A 133 0.25 13.91 -8.49
C LYS A 133 1.54 14.61 -8.07
N GLU A 134 1.57 15.24 -6.90
CA GLU A 134 2.76 15.92 -6.38
C GLU A 134 3.92 14.94 -6.19
N LEU A 135 3.64 13.78 -5.57
CA LEU A 135 4.65 12.76 -5.33
C LEU A 135 5.17 12.14 -6.63
N GLU A 136 4.29 11.88 -7.61
CA GLU A 136 4.66 11.38 -8.93
C GLU A 136 5.56 12.38 -9.67
N GLU A 137 5.18 13.66 -9.74
CA GLU A 137 5.96 14.72 -10.36
C GLU A 137 7.34 14.92 -9.70
N LYS A 138 7.44 14.68 -8.41
CA LYS A 138 8.70 14.71 -7.66
C LYS A 138 9.52 13.41 -7.81
N GLY A 139 8.97 12.38 -8.42
CA GLY A 139 9.63 11.10 -8.66
C GLY A 139 9.70 10.20 -7.44
N VAL A 140 8.79 10.36 -6.49
CA VAL A 140 8.59 9.43 -5.38
C VAL A 140 7.74 8.25 -5.85
N ARG A 141 8.16 7.05 -5.51
CA ARG A 141 7.41 5.83 -5.81
C ARG A 141 6.16 5.75 -4.93
N THR A 142 5.03 5.45 -5.53
CA THR A 142 3.75 5.37 -4.83
C THR A 142 3.11 4.00 -5.00
N ALA A 143 2.51 3.48 -3.94
CA ALA A 143 1.72 2.26 -3.91
C ALA A 143 0.33 2.55 -3.32
N ILE A 144 -0.61 1.61 -3.48
CA ILE A 144 -1.96 1.72 -2.93
C ILE A 144 -2.30 0.48 -2.11
N ALA A 145 -2.94 0.66 -0.96
CA ALA A 145 -3.31 -0.41 -0.03
C ALA A 145 -4.67 -0.17 0.62
N THR A 146 -5.28 -1.24 1.11
CA THR A 146 -6.57 -1.20 1.80
C THR A 146 -6.47 -0.69 3.24
N ASP A 147 -5.34 -0.97 3.90
CA ASP A 147 -5.14 -0.70 5.34
C ASP A 147 -6.32 -1.20 6.19
N VAL A 148 -6.86 -2.38 5.85
CA VAL A 148 -8.03 -2.92 6.53
C VAL A 148 -7.77 -3.10 8.03
N GLY A 149 -8.70 -2.53 8.83
CA GLY A 149 -8.54 -2.37 10.28
C GLY A 149 -8.63 -0.88 10.64
N GLY A 150 -7.84 -0.01 10.02
CA GLY A 150 -8.10 1.43 9.86
C GLY A 150 -8.97 1.69 8.63
N GLY A 151 -8.66 1.02 7.51
CA GLY A 151 -9.48 1.01 6.30
C GLY A 151 -10.76 0.17 6.44
N THR A 152 -11.80 0.56 5.71
CA THR A 152 -13.17 0.06 5.88
C THR A 152 -13.54 -1.10 4.96
N SER A 153 -12.62 -1.57 4.10
CA SER A 153 -12.91 -2.64 3.14
C SER A 153 -11.67 -3.44 2.76
N PHE A 154 -11.84 -4.75 2.55
CA PHE A 154 -10.84 -5.61 1.90
C PHE A 154 -10.81 -5.45 0.38
N SER A 155 -11.85 -4.85 -0.22
CA SER A 155 -11.99 -4.74 -1.67
C SER A 155 -11.06 -3.67 -2.24
N MET A 156 -10.18 -4.07 -3.16
CA MET A 156 -9.34 -3.11 -3.90
C MET A 156 -10.18 -2.23 -4.82
N LEU A 157 -11.33 -2.70 -5.33
CA LEU A 157 -12.24 -1.85 -6.11
C LEU A 157 -12.78 -0.69 -5.27
N ARG A 158 -13.19 -0.95 -4.02
CA ARG A 158 -13.60 0.10 -3.08
C ARG A 158 -12.43 1.04 -2.74
N THR A 159 -11.24 0.51 -2.61
CA THR A 159 -10.03 1.30 -2.39
C THR A 159 -9.75 2.24 -3.56
N LEU A 160 -9.90 1.78 -4.80
CA LEU A 160 -9.74 2.60 -5.99
C LEU A 160 -10.85 3.66 -6.16
N ASP A 161 -12.09 3.36 -5.76
CA ASP A 161 -13.18 4.33 -5.72
C ASP A 161 -12.83 5.51 -4.81
N GLU A 162 -12.39 5.23 -3.59
CA GLU A 162 -12.00 6.28 -2.65
C GLU A 162 -10.73 7.02 -3.11
N ALA A 163 -9.76 6.33 -3.70
CA ALA A 163 -8.58 6.97 -4.27
C ALA A 163 -8.96 7.96 -5.38
N TYR A 164 -9.88 7.59 -6.27
CA TYR A 164 -10.39 8.48 -7.31
C TYR A 164 -11.01 9.76 -6.71
N LYS A 165 -11.88 9.62 -5.69
CA LYS A 165 -12.52 10.77 -5.03
C LYS A 165 -11.53 11.71 -4.37
N ILE A 166 -10.52 11.15 -3.68
CA ILE A 166 -9.43 11.92 -3.06
C ILE A 166 -8.66 12.71 -4.11
N GLN A 167 -8.31 12.10 -5.23
CA GLN A 167 -7.57 12.79 -6.28
C GLN A 167 -8.43 13.88 -6.95
N GLN A 168 -9.75 13.66 -7.13
CA GLN A 168 -10.68 14.69 -7.61
C GLN A 168 -10.72 15.91 -6.67
N LEU A 169 -10.75 15.69 -5.36
CA LEU A 169 -10.65 16.79 -4.38
C LEU A 169 -9.32 17.53 -4.45
N GLY A 170 -8.25 16.84 -4.87
CA GLY A 170 -6.94 17.39 -5.16
C GLY A 170 -6.79 18.00 -6.57
N ASN A 171 -7.89 18.21 -7.31
CA ASN A 171 -7.91 18.70 -8.70
C ASN A 171 -7.09 17.83 -9.68
N TYR A 172 -7.05 16.53 -9.44
CA TYR A 172 -6.42 15.55 -10.32
C TYR A 172 -7.41 14.45 -10.71
N SER A 173 -7.75 14.36 -12.00
CA SER A 173 -8.62 13.31 -12.51
C SER A 173 -7.82 12.03 -12.77
N LEU A 174 -7.90 11.10 -11.83
CA LEU A 174 -7.20 9.82 -11.94
C LEU A 174 -7.86 8.95 -13.02
N ASN A 175 -7.13 8.68 -14.11
CA ASN A 175 -7.60 7.82 -15.20
C ASN A 175 -7.82 6.38 -14.72
N PRO A 176 -8.91 5.69 -15.11
CA PRO A 176 -9.17 4.31 -14.70
C PRO A 176 -8.02 3.33 -15.06
N LEU A 177 -7.42 3.44 -16.23
CA LEU A 177 -6.26 2.61 -16.58
C LEU A 177 -5.09 2.81 -15.64
N ALA A 178 -4.80 4.07 -15.27
CA ALA A 178 -3.77 4.40 -14.28
C ALA A 178 -4.12 3.84 -12.89
N SER A 179 -5.40 3.87 -12.48
CA SER A 179 -5.87 3.29 -11.22
C SER A 179 -5.60 1.78 -11.15
N TYR A 180 -5.97 1.06 -12.21
CA TYR A 180 -5.73 -0.39 -12.27
C TYR A 180 -4.25 -0.74 -12.40
N PHE A 181 -3.49 0.03 -13.18
CA PHE A 181 -2.03 -0.11 -13.20
C PHE A 181 -1.43 0.07 -11.80
N TRP A 182 -1.84 1.12 -11.09
CA TRP A 182 -1.36 1.42 -9.74
C TRP A 182 -1.60 0.26 -8.76
N SER A 183 -2.80 -0.34 -8.81
CA SER A 183 -3.17 -1.46 -7.92
C SER A 183 -2.61 -2.83 -8.35
N THR A 184 -2.03 -2.94 -9.53
CA THR A 184 -1.49 -4.20 -10.07
C THR A 184 0.01 -4.10 -10.34
N MET A 185 0.41 -3.74 -11.55
CA MET A 185 1.82 -3.63 -11.95
C MET A 185 2.58 -2.57 -11.15
N GLY A 186 1.97 -1.42 -10.88
CA GLY A 186 2.60 -0.37 -10.06
C GLY A 186 2.94 -0.84 -8.65
N ASN A 187 2.02 -1.56 -7.99
CA ASN A 187 2.31 -2.19 -6.70
C ASN A 187 3.40 -3.28 -6.83
N ALA A 188 3.36 -4.09 -7.89
CA ALA A 188 4.39 -5.10 -8.13
C ALA A 188 5.78 -4.48 -8.34
N GLU A 189 5.88 -3.38 -9.09
CA GLU A 189 7.12 -2.60 -9.26
C GLU A 189 7.63 -2.02 -7.93
N CYS A 190 6.72 -1.49 -7.11
CA CYS A 190 7.06 -1.01 -5.78
C CYS A 190 7.65 -2.12 -4.90
N LEU A 191 7.13 -3.33 -5.00
CA LEU A 191 7.62 -4.48 -4.26
C LEU A 191 8.83 -5.18 -4.91
N GLY A 192 9.26 -4.76 -6.12
CA GLY A 192 10.31 -5.43 -6.88
C GLY A 192 9.91 -6.83 -7.34
N LEU A 193 8.62 -7.03 -7.63
CA LEU A 193 8.02 -8.30 -8.05
C LEU A 193 7.46 -8.24 -9.48
N GLN A 194 7.74 -7.18 -10.25
CA GLN A 194 7.21 -6.94 -11.59
C GLN A 194 7.55 -8.04 -12.61
N ASP A 195 8.60 -8.81 -12.37
CA ASP A 195 8.98 -9.95 -13.21
C ASP A 195 8.28 -11.26 -12.80
N GLN A 196 7.41 -11.21 -11.80
CA GLN A 196 6.71 -12.37 -11.25
C GLN A 196 5.19 -12.22 -11.28
N ILE A 197 4.67 -11.00 -10.98
CA ILE A 197 3.24 -10.69 -10.85
C ILE A 197 2.93 -9.30 -11.41
N GLY A 198 1.66 -8.95 -11.46
CA GLY A 198 1.18 -7.61 -11.86
C GLY A 198 0.79 -7.50 -13.33
N THR A 199 1.19 -8.45 -14.18
CA THR A 199 0.82 -8.50 -15.61
C THR A 199 0.48 -9.92 -16.05
N ILE A 200 -0.36 -10.02 -17.09
CA ILE A 200 -0.64 -11.28 -17.78
C ILE A 200 0.45 -11.47 -18.85
N LYS A 201 1.52 -12.15 -18.49
CA LYS A 201 2.68 -12.39 -19.36
C LYS A 201 3.21 -13.80 -19.16
N THR A 202 3.66 -14.42 -20.25
CA THR A 202 4.35 -15.75 -20.17
C THR A 202 5.55 -15.65 -19.23
N GLY A 203 5.63 -16.59 -18.30
CA GLY A 203 6.68 -16.63 -17.26
C GLY A 203 6.27 -16.02 -15.93
N ASN A 204 5.23 -15.19 -15.87
CA ASN A 204 4.68 -14.69 -14.61
C ASN A 204 3.78 -15.73 -13.93
N TYR A 205 3.64 -15.62 -12.62
CA TYR A 205 2.62 -16.39 -11.89
C TYR A 205 1.21 -15.98 -12.33
N ALA A 206 0.32 -16.95 -12.43
CA ALA A 206 -1.10 -16.71 -12.71
C ALA A 206 -1.82 -16.22 -11.43
N ASP A 207 -1.44 -15.05 -10.94
CA ASP A 207 -2.15 -14.32 -9.90
C ASP A 207 -3.15 -13.38 -10.59
N LEU A 208 -4.36 -13.86 -10.78
CA LEU A 208 -5.38 -13.24 -11.62
C LEU A 208 -6.71 -13.17 -10.90
N ILE A 209 -7.48 -12.13 -11.20
CA ILE A 209 -8.90 -12.07 -10.86
C ILE A 209 -9.72 -11.92 -12.12
N VAL A 210 -10.89 -12.55 -12.16
CA VAL A 210 -11.92 -12.33 -13.18
C VAL A 210 -12.99 -11.46 -12.56
N LEU A 211 -13.29 -10.35 -13.22
CA LEU A 211 -14.29 -9.40 -12.77
C LEU A 211 -15.54 -9.46 -13.65
N ASN A 212 -16.71 -9.42 -13.01
CA ASN A 212 -18.00 -9.32 -13.67
C ASN A 212 -18.51 -7.87 -13.59
N SER A 213 -18.37 -7.14 -14.68
CA SER A 213 -18.85 -5.75 -14.79
C SER A 213 -20.37 -5.61 -14.78
N LYS A 214 -21.12 -6.72 -14.76
CA LYS A 214 -22.59 -6.77 -14.73
C LYS A 214 -23.13 -7.44 -13.46
N SER A 215 -22.34 -7.50 -12.39
CA SER A 215 -22.67 -8.21 -11.15
C SER A 215 -23.91 -7.67 -10.41
N THR A 216 -24.21 -6.38 -10.55
CA THR A 216 -25.40 -5.77 -9.96
C THR A 216 -26.36 -5.20 -11.01
N PRO A 217 -27.66 -5.01 -10.70
CA PRO A 217 -28.61 -4.38 -11.64
C PRO A 217 -28.14 -3.00 -12.13
N LEU A 218 -27.57 -2.19 -11.24
CA LEU A 218 -27.06 -0.87 -11.59
C LEU A 218 -25.88 -0.97 -12.55
N MET A 219 -24.92 -1.85 -12.29
CA MET A 219 -23.78 -2.06 -13.18
C MET A 219 -24.23 -2.56 -14.56
N ARG A 220 -25.17 -3.53 -14.61
CA ARG A 220 -25.75 -3.98 -15.89
C ARG A 220 -26.33 -2.82 -16.70
N HIS A 221 -27.14 -1.98 -16.07
CA HIS A 221 -27.73 -0.82 -16.73
C HIS A 221 -26.66 0.17 -17.22
N ARG A 222 -25.64 0.44 -16.43
CA ARG A 222 -24.52 1.30 -16.84
C ARG A 222 -23.75 0.71 -18.03
N MET A 223 -23.52 -0.61 -18.04
CA MET A 223 -22.82 -1.31 -19.10
C MET A 223 -23.54 -1.27 -20.45
N GLU A 224 -24.88 -1.09 -20.50
CA GLU A 224 -25.61 -0.90 -21.73
C GLU A 224 -25.17 0.33 -22.56
N LYS A 225 -24.60 1.33 -21.89
CA LYS A 225 -24.10 2.58 -22.48
C LYS A 225 -22.59 2.58 -22.68
N CYS A 226 -21.89 1.61 -22.12
CA CYS A 226 -20.44 1.50 -22.16
C CYS A 226 -19.96 1.17 -23.59
N LYS A 227 -18.93 1.87 -24.07
CA LYS A 227 -18.37 1.73 -25.41
C LYS A 227 -16.88 1.47 -25.42
N THR A 228 -16.18 1.79 -24.35
CA THR A 228 -14.73 1.65 -24.25
C THR A 228 -14.32 0.88 -22.98
N ILE A 229 -13.12 0.33 -23.00
CA ILE A 229 -12.58 -0.36 -21.82
C ILE A 229 -12.39 0.59 -20.63
N GLU A 230 -12.05 1.83 -20.87
CA GLU A 230 -11.92 2.85 -19.82
C GLU A 230 -13.24 3.10 -19.11
N GLU A 231 -14.35 3.16 -19.85
CA GLU A 231 -15.69 3.30 -19.27
C GLU A 231 -16.08 2.06 -18.47
N GLU A 232 -15.77 0.86 -18.92
CA GLU A 232 -16.00 -0.39 -18.17
C GLU A 232 -15.18 -0.44 -16.89
N LEU A 233 -13.88 -0.14 -16.96
CA LEU A 233 -13.02 -0.07 -15.80
C LEU A 233 -13.48 0.99 -14.79
N PHE A 234 -13.96 2.14 -15.28
CA PHE A 234 -14.51 3.18 -14.39
C PHE A 234 -15.80 2.73 -13.70
N ILE A 235 -16.67 1.98 -14.40
CA ILE A 235 -17.88 1.38 -13.79
C ILE A 235 -17.47 0.38 -12.69
N LEU A 236 -16.53 -0.50 -12.98
CA LEU A 236 -16.00 -1.46 -11.99
C LEU A 236 -15.37 -0.76 -10.81
N GLN A 237 -14.57 0.28 -11.04
CA GLN A 237 -13.90 1.06 -10.01
C GLN A 237 -14.88 1.76 -9.08
N THR A 238 -15.95 2.38 -9.62
CA THR A 238 -16.85 3.25 -8.86
C THR A 238 -18.09 2.55 -8.31
N LEU A 239 -18.51 1.45 -8.89
CA LEU A 239 -19.71 0.69 -8.52
C LEU A 239 -19.39 -0.75 -8.09
N GLY A 240 -18.19 -1.24 -8.36
CA GLY A 240 -17.79 -2.60 -8.04
C GLY A 240 -17.48 -2.79 -6.56
N ASP A 241 -17.80 -3.99 -6.08
CA ASP A 241 -17.45 -4.49 -4.76
C ASP A 241 -17.09 -5.99 -4.86
N ASP A 242 -17.15 -6.73 -3.75
CA ASP A 242 -16.87 -8.17 -3.70
C ASP A 242 -17.77 -8.99 -4.64
N ARG A 243 -18.99 -8.55 -4.92
CA ARG A 243 -19.91 -9.19 -5.87
C ARG A 243 -19.41 -9.15 -7.31
N ALA A 244 -18.53 -8.22 -7.63
CA ALA A 244 -17.92 -8.14 -8.96
C ALA A 244 -16.77 -9.13 -9.15
N ILE A 245 -16.28 -9.80 -8.11
CA ILE A 245 -15.22 -10.80 -8.20
C ILE A 245 -15.86 -12.14 -8.55
N ASP A 246 -15.67 -12.58 -9.80
CA ASP A 246 -16.18 -13.86 -10.28
C ASP A 246 -15.24 -15.00 -9.90
N SER A 247 -13.94 -14.85 -10.13
CA SER A 247 -12.95 -15.90 -9.90
C SER A 247 -11.60 -15.33 -9.47
N VAL A 248 -10.89 -16.07 -8.62
CA VAL A 248 -9.53 -15.74 -8.16
C VAL A 248 -8.60 -16.92 -8.47
N PHE A 249 -7.47 -16.62 -9.09
CA PHE A 249 -6.39 -17.58 -9.35
C PHE A 249 -5.14 -17.14 -8.60
N ILE A 250 -4.50 -18.05 -7.89
CA ILE A 250 -3.23 -17.83 -7.19
C ILE A 250 -2.26 -18.91 -7.61
N ALA A 251 -1.21 -18.54 -8.32
CA ALA A 251 -0.16 -19.45 -8.79
C ALA A 251 -0.75 -20.70 -9.49
N VAL A 252 -1.70 -20.49 -10.40
CA VAL A 252 -2.45 -21.54 -11.13
C VAL A 252 -3.53 -22.26 -10.32
N SER A 253 -3.58 -22.12 -8.99
CA SER A 253 -4.67 -22.68 -8.17
C SER A 253 -5.91 -21.81 -8.26
N TYR A 254 -7.01 -22.40 -8.72
CA TYR A 254 -8.32 -21.75 -8.76
C TYR A 254 -8.96 -21.76 -7.37
N THR A 255 -9.36 -20.60 -6.89
CA THR A 255 -10.12 -20.45 -5.65
C THR A 255 -11.50 -19.87 -5.98
N HIS A 256 -12.54 -20.66 -5.78
CA HIS A 256 -13.93 -20.23 -5.98
C HIS A 256 -14.44 -19.60 -4.68
N LEU A 257 -14.62 -18.29 -4.70
CA LEU A 257 -15.35 -17.59 -3.64
C LEU A 257 -16.84 -17.58 -4.02
N ARG A 258 -17.57 -18.69 -3.80
CA ARG A 258 -19.02 -18.58 -3.74
C ARG A 258 -19.36 -17.85 -2.44
N ALA A 259 -20.01 -16.70 -2.54
CA ALA A 259 -20.79 -16.17 -1.44
C ALA A 259 -21.75 -17.29 -1.02
N HIS A 260 -21.71 -17.70 0.24
CA HIS A 260 -22.67 -18.63 0.75
C HIS A 260 -24.05 -17.99 0.62
N GLU A 261 -24.87 -18.55 -0.28
CA GLU A 261 -26.30 -18.36 -0.25
C GLU A 261 -26.78 -18.96 1.07
N THR A 262 -27.06 -18.11 2.05
CA THR A 262 -27.87 -18.44 3.23
C THR A 262 -29.18 -17.71 3.11
#